data_155b390f8f3913e75948cc62257cc5cc
#
_entry.id   155b390f8f3913e75948cc62257cc5cc
#
_cell.length_a   1.000
_cell.length_b   1.000
_cell.length_c   1.000
_cell.angle_alpha   90.00
_cell.angle_beta   90.00
_cell.angle_gamma   90.00
#
_symmetry.space_group_name_H-M   'P 1'
#
loop_
_entity.id
_entity.type
_entity.pdbx_description
1 polymer ?
#
loop_
_entity_poly.entity_id
_entity_poly.type
_entity_poly.pdbx_seq_one_letter_code
_entity_poly.pdbx_strand_id
1 'polypeptide(L)'
;MDLYEYQARELLEEQGIPTPKAVFAQNSHEVAEAAEQIGYPNVIKAQVKIGHRGQAGGVKLAKNRDEAILASEDILPMTIHKHKVSGVLVAEAKNILHEYYVSISVDRSSRDFDVLATANGGTEVEEIAKEHPESVKRLHIDALEDFDIEAATKMAESIGFYHADVNQAAQILLKMWQCFKENDATLVEINPLAKIGDPDDESSKTLCALDAKISLDDNAAFRHDGWKRFADPVHVDPFEQKAREHGLHYVHLQGSVGVIGNGAGLVMSSLDAVSGAGEDQGTNVKPANFLDIGGGASAEVMCGSLEIVLSDPQVESVLINVYGGITSCEQVVKGILEALDKLGSSKPLVVRFDGNAAAEGLHILAQADRVNLHVAQTMEEAAQQAARLAANGKEVR
;
A
#
# COMPACT_ATOMS: atom_id res chain seq x y z
N MET A 1 -0.16 5.15 3.20
CA MET A 1 -0.43 5.23 1.72
C MET A 1 0.90 5.40 1.00
N ASP A 2 1.26 4.45 0.12
CA ASP A 2 2.46 4.58 -0.71
C ASP A 2 2.17 5.44 -1.93
N LEU A 3 3.07 6.38 -2.24
CA LEU A 3 2.98 7.26 -3.38
C LEU A 3 3.71 6.66 -4.60
N TYR A 4 3.25 7.00 -5.82
CA TYR A 4 4.06 6.83 -7.02
C TYR A 4 5.24 7.81 -7.00
N GLU A 5 6.31 7.51 -7.74
CA GLU A 5 7.48 8.40 -7.83
C GLU A 5 7.09 9.82 -8.25
N TYR A 6 6.19 9.99 -9.25
CA TYR A 6 5.78 11.32 -9.69
C TYR A 6 5.06 12.12 -8.60
N GLN A 7 4.27 11.43 -7.75
CA GLN A 7 3.58 12.04 -6.60
C GLN A 7 4.56 12.37 -5.46
N ALA A 8 5.49 11.44 -5.15
CA ALA A 8 6.54 11.67 -4.16
C ALA A 8 7.42 12.87 -4.54
N ARG A 9 7.75 13.02 -5.83
CA ARG A 9 8.47 14.17 -6.35
C ARG A 9 7.76 15.49 -6.11
N GLU A 10 6.43 15.56 -6.32
CA GLU A 10 5.66 16.78 -6.06
C GLU A 10 5.90 17.27 -4.62
N LEU A 11 5.87 16.38 -3.64
CA LEU A 11 6.14 16.74 -2.24
C LEU A 11 7.58 17.18 -2.01
N LEU A 12 8.56 16.57 -2.67
CA LEU A 12 9.95 17.02 -2.60
C LEU A 12 10.15 18.40 -3.25
N GLU A 13 9.51 18.63 -4.38
CA GLU A 13 9.56 19.92 -5.11
C GLU A 13 8.87 21.05 -4.33
N GLU A 14 7.76 20.78 -3.65
CA GLU A 14 7.10 21.71 -2.72
C GLU A 14 8.03 22.17 -1.60
N GLN A 15 8.95 21.30 -1.14
CA GLN A 15 10.00 21.64 -0.18
C GLN A 15 11.24 22.27 -0.83
N GLY A 16 11.24 22.45 -2.16
CA GLY A 16 12.36 22.99 -2.91
C GLY A 16 13.60 22.09 -2.94
N ILE A 17 13.42 20.76 -2.89
CA ILE A 17 14.48 19.79 -3.16
C ILE A 17 14.66 19.71 -4.69
N PRO A 18 15.89 19.85 -5.21
CA PRO A 18 16.12 19.78 -6.65
C PRO A 18 15.81 18.41 -7.24
N THR A 19 15.00 18.38 -8.30
CA THR A 19 14.66 17.19 -9.10
C THR A 19 14.87 17.47 -10.59
N PRO A 20 15.05 16.46 -11.47
CA PRO A 20 15.08 16.68 -12.92
C PRO A 20 13.69 17.13 -13.40
N LYS A 21 13.58 17.84 -14.51
CA LYS A 21 12.27 18.04 -15.15
C LYS A 21 11.67 16.69 -15.51
N ALA A 22 10.36 16.52 -15.25
CA ALA A 22 9.68 15.29 -15.63
C ALA A 22 8.18 15.52 -15.85
N VAL A 23 7.57 14.64 -16.66
CA VAL A 23 6.13 14.65 -16.99
C VAL A 23 5.61 13.23 -16.88
N PHE A 24 4.49 13.05 -16.18
CA PHE A 24 3.77 11.78 -16.11
C PHE A 24 2.93 11.59 -17.37
N ALA A 25 2.93 10.36 -17.93
CA ALA A 25 2.21 9.98 -19.13
C ALA A 25 1.61 8.57 -19.01
N GLN A 26 0.41 8.36 -19.56
CA GLN A 26 -0.32 7.10 -19.45
C GLN A 26 -0.41 6.31 -20.76
N ASN A 27 0.02 6.90 -21.86
CA ASN A 27 0.03 6.26 -23.18
C ASN A 27 1.19 6.79 -24.04
N SER A 28 1.50 6.10 -25.13
CA SER A 28 2.64 6.44 -26.00
C SER A 28 2.51 7.79 -26.69
N HIS A 29 1.30 8.29 -26.89
CA HIS A 29 1.09 9.63 -27.46
C HIS A 29 1.52 10.71 -26.46
N GLU A 30 1.06 10.62 -25.22
CA GLU A 30 1.47 11.53 -24.13
C GLU A 30 2.98 11.45 -23.86
N VAL A 31 3.58 10.23 -23.95
CA VAL A 31 5.04 10.06 -23.83
C VAL A 31 5.77 10.83 -24.91
N ALA A 32 5.29 10.76 -26.16
CA ALA A 32 5.92 11.50 -27.26
C ALA A 32 5.88 13.02 -27.05
N GLU A 33 4.77 13.57 -26.56
CA GLU A 33 4.62 14.99 -26.24
C GLU A 33 5.49 15.39 -25.04
N ALA A 34 5.49 14.57 -23.97
CA ALA A 34 6.33 14.80 -22.80
C ALA A 34 7.83 14.76 -23.16
N ALA A 35 8.25 13.81 -24.01
CA ALA A 35 9.64 13.69 -24.44
C ALA A 35 10.12 14.91 -25.25
N GLU A 36 9.26 15.48 -26.11
CA GLU A 36 9.55 16.73 -26.83
C GLU A 36 9.65 17.92 -25.87
N GLN A 37 8.78 17.99 -24.85
CA GLN A 37 8.80 19.04 -23.85
C GLN A 37 10.05 19.00 -22.96
N ILE A 38 10.47 17.78 -22.55
CA ILE A 38 11.62 17.55 -21.68
C ILE A 38 12.93 17.73 -22.46
N GLY A 39 12.95 17.29 -23.72
CA GLY A 39 14.15 17.22 -24.55
C GLY A 39 14.85 15.86 -24.44
N TYR A 40 15.95 15.71 -25.20
CA TYR A 40 16.69 14.46 -25.30
C TYR A 40 18.15 14.62 -24.85
N PRO A 41 18.78 13.61 -24.25
CA PRO A 41 18.17 12.33 -23.87
C PRO A 41 17.23 12.47 -22.67
N ASN A 42 16.24 11.56 -22.60
CA ASN A 42 15.34 11.43 -21.45
C ASN A 42 15.26 9.98 -20.96
N VAL A 43 14.71 9.78 -19.78
CA VAL A 43 14.53 8.47 -19.15
C VAL A 43 13.05 8.21 -18.98
N ILE A 44 12.59 7.04 -19.47
CA ILE A 44 11.21 6.57 -19.31
C ILE A 44 11.18 5.59 -18.15
N LYS A 45 10.42 5.92 -17.10
CA LYS A 45 10.39 5.17 -15.83
C LYS A 45 8.99 4.66 -15.54
N ALA A 46 8.83 3.35 -15.38
CA ALA A 46 7.58 2.73 -14.93
C ALA A 46 7.08 3.36 -13.63
N GLN A 47 5.79 3.62 -13.53
CA GLN A 47 5.16 4.06 -12.29
C GLN A 47 4.43 2.89 -11.63
N VAL A 48 5.02 2.40 -10.56
CA VAL A 48 4.51 1.35 -9.66
C VAL A 48 4.85 1.73 -8.21
N LYS A 49 4.04 1.30 -7.25
CA LYS A 49 4.22 1.65 -5.82
C LYS A 49 5.24 0.77 -5.09
N ILE A 50 6.16 0.19 -5.82
CA ILE A 50 7.23 -0.69 -5.30
C ILE A 50 8.60 -0.29 -5.86
N GLY A 51 9.66 -0.70 -5.16
CA GLY A 51 11.04 -0.55 -5.61
C GLY A 51 11.44 -1.51 -6.74
N HIS A 52 12.73 -1.51 -7.10
CA HIS A 52 13.38 -2.45 -8.03
C HIS A 52 12.89 -2.39 -9.49
N ARG A 53 12.28 -1.29 -9.90
CA ARG A 53 11.77 -1.06 -11.27
C ARG A 53 12.86 -1.19 -12.34
N GLY A 54 14.07 -0.68 -12.02
CA GLY A 54 15.21 -0.72 -12.94
C GLY A 54 15.62 -2.16 -13.27
N GLN A 55 15.75 -3.01 -12.26
CA GLN A 55 16.10 -4.43 -12.43
C GLN A 55 15.04 -5.20 -13.22
N ALA A 56 13.77 -4.83 -13.08
CA ALA A 56 12.67 -5.41 -13.84
C ALA A 56 12.56 -4.90 -15.29
N GLY A 57 13.48 -4.00 -15.74
CA GLY A 57 13.43 -3.41 -17.08
C GLY A 57 12.45 -2.25 -17.23
N GLY A 58 11.92 -1.74 -16.12
CA GLY A 58 10.96 -0.63 -16.07
C GLY A 58 11.60 0.76 -16.19
N VAL A 59 12.91 0.85 -16.49
CA VAL A 59 13.62 2.12 -16.70
C VAL A 59 14.43 2.03 -17.99
N LYS A 60 14.18 2.95 -18.95
CA LYS A 60 14.85 2.97 -20.24
C LYS A 60 15.28 4.39 -20.63
N LEU A 61 16.49 4.51 -21.18
CA LEU A 61 16.99 5.75 -21.78
C LEU A 61 16.47 5.87 -23.20
N ALA A 62 16.02 7.08 -23.59
CA ALA A 62 15.62 7.42 -24.94
C ALA A 62 16.41 8.64 -25.44
N LYS A 63 16.99 8.52 -26.62
CA LYS A 63 17.83 9.55 -27.25
C LYS A 63 17.07 10.39 -28.27
N ASN A 64 15.88 9.95 -28.63
CA ASN A 64 15.00 10.60 -29.60
C ASN A 64 13.55 10.17 -29.37
N ARG A 65 12.64 10.77 -30.13
CA ARG A 65 11.19 10.54 -30.03
C ARG A 65 10.79 9.09 -30.27
N ASP A 66 11.37 8.44 -31.26
CA ASP A 66 11.01 7.06 -31.62
C ASP A 66 11.44 6.08 -30.53
N GLU A 67 12.63 6.29 -29.95
CA GLU A 67 13.09 5.49 -28.80
C GLU A 67 12.21 5.69 -27.56
N ALA A 68 11.72 6.92 -27.32
CA ALA A 68 10.81 7.19 -26.19
C ALA A 68 9.46 6.46 -26.37
N ILE A 69 8.89 6.47 -27.58
CA ILE A 69 7.69 5.74 -27.90
C ILE A 69 7.89 4.23 -27.72
N LEU A 70 8.93 3.66 -28.29
CA LEU A 70 9.25 2.23 -28.16
C LEU A 70 9.46 1.83 -26.69
N ALA A 71 10.18 2.65 -25.92
CA ALA A 71 10.37 2.40 -24.49
C ALA A 71 9.03 2.37 -23.73
N SER A 72 8.10 3.27 -24.09
CA SER A 72 6.77 3.31 -23.47
C SER A 72 5.90 2.12 -23.84
N GLU A 73 5.93 1.68 -25.09
CA GLU A 73 5.21 0.49 -25.57
C GLU A 73 5.67 -0.79 -24.88
N ASP A 74 6.96 -0.87 -24.53
CA ASP A 74 7.51 -1.97 -23.75
C ASP A 74 7.12 -1.90 -22.27
N ILE A 75 7.14 -0.69 -21.67
CA ILE A 75 6.97 -0.51 -20.21
C ILE A 75 5.50 -0.48 -19.79
N LEU A 76 4.62 0.20 -20.52
CA LEU A 76 3.22 0.38 -20.14
C LEU A 76 2.45 -0.93 -19.92
N PRO A 77 2.64 -2.01 -20.71
CA PRO A 77 1.96 -3.28 -20.47
C PRO A 77 2.58 -4.14 -19.36
N MET A 78 3.71 -3.72 -18.76
CA MET A 78 4.41 -4.55 -17.78
C MET A 78 3.62 -4.73 -16.48
N THR A 79 3.89 -5.87 -15.85
CA THR A 79 3.53 -6.13 -14.45
C THR A 79 4.83 -6.41 -13.69
N ILE A 80 5.18 -5.55 -12.74
CA ILE A 80 6.41 -5.63 -11.95
C ILE A 80 6.04 -6.13 -10.54
N HIS A 81 6.56 -7.30 -10.15
CA HIS A 81 6.27 -7.95 -8.85
C HIS A 81 4.77 -7.97 -8.51
N LYS A 82 3.92 -8.35 -9.48
CA LYS A 82 2.44 -8.40 -9.42
C LYS A 82 1.73 -7.04 -9.46
N HIS A 83 2.44 -5.92 -9.54
CA HIS A 83 1.87 -4.59 -9.70
C HIS A 83 1.87 -4.20 -11.17
N LYS A 84 0.69 -3.93 -11.72
CA LYS A 84 0.56 -3.42 -13.09
C LYS A 84 1.09 -1.99 -13.15
N VAL A 85 1.81 -1.65 -14.21
CA VAL A 85 2.29 -0.29 -14.46
C VAL A 85 1.10 0.64 -14.70
N SER A 86 1.00 1.75 -13.94
CA SER A 86 -0.09 2.73 -14.04
C SER A 86 0.15 3.81 -15.10
N GLY A 87 1.40 3.97 -15.50
CA GLY A 87 1.88 4.95 -16.46
C GLY A 87 3.39 5.01 -16.41
N VAL A 88 3.97 5.95 -17.09
CA VAL A 88 5.41 6.21 -17.07
C VAL A 88 5.71 7.67 -16.70
N LEU A 89 6.87 7.90 -16.09
CA LEU A 89 7.44 9.21 -15.87
C LEU A 89 8.52 9.44 -16.93
N VAL A 90 8.34 10.45 -17.77
CA VAL A 90 9.35 10.91 -18.74
C VAL A 90 10.17 11.95 -18.02
N ALA A 91 11.44 11.66 -17.72
CA ALA A 91 12.33 12.53 -16.96
C ALA A 91 13.57 12.93 -17.76
N GLU A 92 14.06 14.16 -17.55
CA GLU A 92 15.32 14.63 -18.13
C GLU A 92 16.46 13.73 -17.66
N ALA A 93 17.26 13.22 -18.61
CA ALA A 93 18.47 12.47 -18.28
C ALA A 93 19.57 13.42 -17.78
N LYS A 94 20.17 13.08 -16.64
CA LYS A 94 21.25 13.86 -16.04
C LYS A 94 22.58 13.12 -16.17
N ASN A 95 23.67 13.88 -16.29
CA ASN A 95 25.01 13.32 -16.19
C ASN A 95 25.36 13.10 -14.71
N ILE A 96 25.37 11.82 -14.30
CA ILE A 96 25.55 11.39 -12.91
C ILE A 96 27.04 11.21 -12.66
N LEU A 97 27.55 11.90 -11.65
CA LEU A 97 28.95 11.82 -11.20
C LEU A 97 29.10 10.89 -10.01
N HIS A 98 28.11 10.88 -9.10
CA HIS A 98 28.06 10.01 -7.93
C HIS A 98 26.62 9.84 -7.44
N GLU A 99 26.33 8.71 -6.82
CA GLU A 99 25.01 8.37 -6.31
C GLU A 99 25.07 8.08 -4.82
N TYR A 100 24.19 8.73 -4.05
CA TYR A 100 24.02 8.56 -2.62
C TYR A 100 22.62 8.04 -2.33
N TYR A 101 22.48 7.38 -1.19
CA TYR A 101 21.18 7.02 -0.62
C TYR A 101 20.93 7.87 0.62
N VAL A 102 19.72 8.37 0.78
CA VAL A 102 19.25 9.04 2.00
C VAL A 102 17.80 8.71 2.27
N SER A 103 17.45 8.41 3.52
CA SER A 103 16.07 8.20 3.94
C SER A 103 15.82 8.70 5.35
N ILE A 104 14.55 9.01 5.62
CA ILE A 104 14.02 9.32 6.95
C ILE A 104 12.81 8.42 7.15
N SER A 105 12.77 7.70 8.26
CA SER A 105 11.70 6.74 8.55
C SER A 105 11.34 6.70 10.03
N VAL A 106 10.13 6.19 10.33
CA VAL A 106 9.70 5.89 11.69
C VAL A 106 10.35 4.58 12.15
N ASP A 107 11.08 4.60 13.25
CA ASP A 107 11.45 3.38 13.97
C ASP A 107 10.39 3.05 15.04
N ARG A 108 9.57 2.06 14.76
CA ARG A 108 8.50 1.63 15.67
C ARG A 108 9.01 0.94 16.92
N SER A 109 10.24 0.40 16.89
CA SER A 109 10.82 -0.34 18.01
C SER A 109 11.25 0.60 19.11
N SER A 110 11.92 1.69 18.77
CA SER A 110 12.34 2.75 19.70
C SER A 110 11.26 3.81 19.88
N ARG A 111 10.27 3.91 18.97
CA ARG A 111 9.22 4.96 18.90
C ARG A 111 9.78 6.34 18.53
N ASP A 112 10.80 6.35 17.70
CA ASP A 112 11.57 7.50 17.27
C ASP A 112 11.72 7.53 15.76
N PHE A 113 12.65 8.34 15.26
CA PHE A 113 12.92 8.46 13.83
C PHE A 113 14.37 8.10 13.52
N ASP A 114 14.58 7.53 12.35
CA ASP A 114 15.89 7.23 11.80
C ASP A 114 16.18 8.03 10.55
N VAL A 115 17.36 8.62 10.49
CA VAL A 115 17.97 9.09 9.26
C VAL A 115 19.04 8.08 8.86
N LEU A 116 18.86 7.46 7.69
CA LEU A 116 19.86 6.57 7.09
C LEU A 116 20.49 7.22 5.88
N ALA A 117 21.80 7.08 5.73
CA ALA A 117 22.50 7.58 4.56
C ALA A 117 23.72 6.72 4.23
N THR A 118 24.05 6.61 2.92
CA THR A 118 25.29 5.98 2.44
C THR A 118 25.76 6.63 1.14
N ALA A 119 27.09 6.55 0.90
CA ALA A 119 27.71 6.98 -0.35
C ALA A 119 27.46 5.99 -1.51
N ASN A 120 26.79 4.88 -1.29
CA ASN A 120 26.50 3.85 -2.28
C ASN A 120 25.00 3.87 -2.61
N GLY A 121 24.54 4.85 -3.38
CA GLY A 121 23.19 4.95 -3.87
C GLY A 121 22.94 4.14 -5.15
N GLY A 122 21.68 4.13 -5.62
CA GLY A 122 21.29 3.43 -6.85
C GLY A 122 21.23 1.90 -6.74
N THR A 123 21.54 1.34 -5.56
CA THR A 123 21.57 -0.10 -5.24
C THR A 123 20.64 -0.43 -4.08
N GLU A 124 20.52 -1.71 -3.75
CA GLU A 124 19.73 -2.18 -2.60
C GLU A 124 20.49 -1.89 -1.30
N VAL A 125 20.02 -0.89 -0.57
CA VAL A 125 20.65 -0.48 0.70
C VAL A 125 20.56 -1.59 1.74
N GLU A 126 19.52 -2.41 1.71
CA GLU A 126 19.34 -3.56 2.59
C GLU A 126 20.44 -4.62 2.38
N GLU A 127 20.91 -4.82 1.13
CA GLU A 127 22.03 -5.71 0.84
C GLU A 127 23.35 -5.09 1.33
N ILE A 128 23.56 -3.79 1.04
CA ILE A 128 24.73 -3.06 1.52
C ILE A 128 24.79 -3.09 3.06
N ALA A 129 23.66 -2.87 3.73
CA ALA A 129 23.60 -2.89 5.19
C ALA A 129 23.92 -4.28 5.79
N LYS A 130 23.68 -5.36 5.06
CA LYS A 130 24.05 -6.73 5.47
C LYS A 130 25.51 -7.03 5.24
N GLU A 131 26.04 -6.67 4.06
CA GLU A 131 27.41 -7.02 3.65
C GLU A 131 28.44 -6.03 4.20
N HIS A 132 28.07 -4.74 4.25
CA HIS A 132 28.93 -3.63 4.65
C HIS A 132 28.19 -2.67 5.60
N PRO A 133 27.80 -3.10 6.81
CA PRO A 133 27.01 -2.29 7.75
C PRO A 133 27.71 -0.98 8.14
N GLU A 134 29.04 -0.93 8.10
CA GLU A 134 29.82 0.27 8.39
C GLU A 134 29.65 1.38 7.32
N SER A 135 29.26 1.04 6.11
CA SER A 135 29.03 1.99 5.01
C SER A 135 27.69 2.73 5.13
N VAL A 136 26.74 2.18 5.85
CA VAL A 136 25.45 2.81 6.12
C VAL A 136 25.54 3.58 7.44
N LYS A 137 25.34 4.89 7.38
CA LYS A 137 25.30 5.75 8.55
C LYS A 137 23.86 5.88 9.04
N ARG A 138 23.68 5.76 10.34
CA ARG A 138 22.38 5.91 11.01
C ARG A 138 22.48 7.01 12.05
N LEU A 139 21.54 7.92 12.03
CA LEU A 139 21.31 8.89 13.07
C LEU A 139 19.91 8.68 13.62
N HIS A 140 19.83 8.48 14.91
CA HIS A 140 18.59 8.35 15.65
C HIS A 140 18.13 9.71 16.15
N ILE A 141 16.87 10.05 15.95
CA ILE A 141 16.27 11.32 16.38
C ILE A 141 15.12 10.98 17.32
N ASP A 142 15.25 11.44 18.59
CA ASP A 142 14.18 11.34 19.58
C ASP A 142 12.92 12.05 19.07
N ALA A 143 11.75 11.45 19.27
CA ALA A 143 10.47 11.98 18.80
C ALA A 143 10.11 13.35 19.38
N LEU A 144 10.73 13.75 20.48
CA LEU A 144 10.56 15.05 21.14
C LEU A 144 11.61 16.09 20.74
N GLU A 145 12.60 15.70 19.91
CA GLU A 145 13.66 16.57 19.41
C GLU A 145 13.45 16.88 17.91
N ASP A 146 14.15 17.92 17.45
CA ASP A 146 14.16 18.27 16.03
C ASP A 146 15.49 17.88 15.39
N PHE A 147 15.42 17.51 14.09
CA PHE A 147 16.60 17.31 13.27
C PHE A 147 17.11 18.66 12.79
N ASP A 148 18.21 19.13 13.34
CA ASP A 148 18.76 20.45 13.09
C ASP A 148 19.89 20.46 12.04
N ILE A 149 20.37 21.67 11.71
CA ILE A 149 21.42 21.85 10.68
C ILE A 149 22.76 21.24 11.13
N GLU A 150 23.05 21.18 12.42
CA GLU A 150 24.30 20.60 12.92
C GLU A 150 24.29 19.09 12.73
N ALA A 151 23.18 18.42 13.09
CA ALA A 151 22.97 16.99 12.88
C ALA A 151 22.97 16.62 11.39
N ALA A 152 22.29 17.42 10.56
CA ALA A 152 22.26 17.24 9.12
C ALA A 152 23.66 17.40 8.47
N THR A 153 24.45 18.36 8.92
CA THR A 153 25.82 18.57 8.48
C THR A 153 26.72 17.39 8.86
N LYS A 154 26.66 16.93 10.10
CA LYS A 154 27.41 15.74 10.55
C LYS A 154 27.04 14.48 9.75
N MET A 155 25.75 14.29 9.45
CA MET A 155 25.29 13.18 8.63
C MET A 155 25.87 13.28 7.22
N ALA A 156 25.82 14.44 6.56
CA ALA A 156 26.37 14.66 5.23
C ALA A 156 27.89 14.39 5.20
N GLU A 157 28.65 14.90 6.16
CA GLU A 157 30.09 14.64 6.30
C GLU A 157 30.39 13.14 6.47
N SER A 158 29.59 12.44 7.27
CA SER A 158 29.78 11.02 7.58
C SER A 158 29.70 10.09 6.38
N ILE A 159 29.00 10.50 5.32
CA ILE A 159 28.86 9.75 4.05
C ILE A 159 29.73 10.30 2.92
N GLY A 160 30.67 11.18 3.25
CA GLY A 160 31.72 11.61 2.34
C GLY A 160 31.42 12.83 1.49
N PHE A 161 30.43 13.64 1.86
CA PHE A 161 30.31 14.98 1.28
C PHE A 161 31.41 15.89 1.82
N TYR A 162 31.94 16.75 0.95
CA TYR A 162 33.00 17.70 1.29
C TYR A 162 32.73 19.09 0.71
N HIS A 163 33.26 20.13 1.38
CA HIS A 163 33.19 21.52 0.93
C HIS A 163 31.76 22.02 0.70
N ALA A 164 31.49 22.54 -0.51
CA ALA A 164 30.17 23.10 -0.85
C ALA A 164 29.03 22.06 -0.86
N ASP A 165 29.35 20.80 -1.15
CA ASP A 165 28.37 19.71 -1.21
C ASP A 165 27.78 19.39 0.18
N VAL A 166 28.56 19.55 1.25
CA VAL A 166 28.08 19.34 2.64
C VAL A 166 26.89 20.24 2.96
N ASN A 167 27.00 21.52 2.64
CA ASN A 167 25.92 22.47 2.91
C ASN A 167 24.68 22.13 2.08
N GLN A 168 24.84 21.77 0.83
CA GLN A 168 23.73 21.39 -0.03
C GLN A 168 23.07 20.10 0.44
N ALA A 169 23.85 19.07 0.79
CA ALA A 169 23.34 17.81 1.34
C ALA A 169 22.61 18.02 2.67
N ALA A 170 23.18 18.81 3.60
CA ALA A 170 22.54 19.14 4.87
C ALA A 170 21.22 19.88 4.67
N GLN A 171 21.14 20.83 3.73
CA GLN A 171 19.89 21.51 3.39
C GLN A 171 18.84 20.55 2.78
N ILE A 172 19.26 19.61 1.95
CA ILE A 172 18.35 18.58 1.39
C ILE A 172 17.83 17.69 2.53
N LEU A 173 18.67 17.22 3.44
CA LEU A 173 18.25 16.43 4.59
C LEU A 173 17.24 17.16 5.48
N LEU A 174 17.45 18.45 5.74
CA LEU A 174 16.49 19.26 6.48
C LEU A 174 15.15 19.41 5.76
N LYS A 175 15.18 19.61 4.44
CA LYS A 175 13.96 19.68 3.62
C LYS A 175 13.23 18.34 3.56
N MET A 176 13.96 17.22 3.54
CA MET A 176 13.37 15.88 3.68
C MET A 176 12.69 15.72 5.03
N TRP A 177 13.33 16.19 6.12
CA TRP A 177 12.74 16.19 7.45
C TRP A 177 11.48 17.04 7.53
N GLN A 178 11.49 18.22 6.92
CA GLN A 178 10.31 19.08 6.83
C GLN A 178 9.19 18.39 6.03
N CYS A 179 9.52 17.81 4.86
CA CYS A 179 8.59 17.00 4.07
C CYS A 179 7.97 15.86 4.90
N PHE A 180 8.80 15.14 5.66
CA PHE A 180 8.42 14.05 6.52
C PHE A 180 7.41 14.49 7.60
N LYS A 181 7.72 15.58 8.32
CA LYS A 181 6.84 16.09 9.39
C LYS A 181 5.54 16.72 8.86
N GLU A 182 5.63 17.57 7.84
CA GLU A 182 4.47 18.29 7.31
C GLU A 182 3.45 17.39 6.62
N ASN A 183 3.91 16.23 6.12
CA ASN A 183 3.05 15.28 5.44
C ASN A 183 2.78 14.01 6.26
N ASP A 184 3.00 14.01 7.57
CA ASP A 184 2.83 12.79 8.39
C ASP A 184 3.36 11.53 7.67
N ALA A 185 4.55 11.64 7.10
CA ALA A 185 5.15 10.53 6.38
C ALA A 185 5.69 9.47 7.36
N THR A 186 5.65 8.23 6.97
CA THR A 186 6.33 7.12 7.67
C THR A 186 7.65 6.77 7.02
N LEU A 187 7.87 7.22 5.78
CA LEU A 187 9.11 7.10 5.01
C LEU A 187 9.20 8.26 4.02
N VAL A 188 10.37 8.89 3.96
CA VAL A 188 10.83 9.76 2.86
C VAL A 188 12.20 9.27 2.43
N GLU A 189 12.32 8.77 1.22
CA GLU A 189 13.54 8.17 0.67
C GLU A 189 13.90 8.81 -0.67
N ILE A 190 15.18 9.09 -0.87
CA ILE A 190 15.76 9.49 -2.15
C ILE A 190 16.85 8.47 -2.51
N ASN A 191 16.64 7.73 -3.59
CA ASN A 191 17.56 6.70 -4.05
C ASN A 191 17.59 6.58 -5.59
N PRO A 192 18.53 7.29 -6.27
CA PRO A 192 19.65 8.02 -5.70
C PRO A 192 19.40 9.52 -5.48
N LEU A 193 20.02 10.08 -4.45
CA LEU A 193 20.42 11.48 -4.42
C LEU A 193 21.72 11.58 -5.20
N ALA A 194 21.69 12.17 -6.38
CA ALA A 194 22.82 12.16 -7.28
C ALA A 194 23.59 13.49 -7.27
N LYS A 195 24.92 13.41 -7.27
CA LYS A 195 25.77 14.52 -7.71
C LYS A 195 25.77 14.51 -9.23
N ILE A 196 25.27 15.57 -9.83
CA ILE A 196 25.13 15.73 -11.29
C ILE A 196 25.96 16.92 -11.77
N GLY A 197 26.33 16.96 -13.06
CA GLY A 197 27.02 18.07 -13.68
C GLY A 197 28.08 17.63 -14.65
N ASP A 198 28.89 18.59 -15.12
CA ASP A 198 30.06 18.33 -15.95
C ASP A 198 31.25 17.94 -15.05
N PRO A 199 31.92 16.79 -15.28
CA PRO A 199 33.11 16.40 -14.52
C PRO A 199 34.19 17.46 -14.47
N ASP A 200 34.36 18.24 -15.55
CA ASP A 200 35.40 19.22 -15.72
C ASP A 200 35.02 20.65 -15.27
N ASP A 201 33.74 20.88 -14.93
CA ASP A 201 33.20 22.16 -14.46
C ASP A 201 32.60 22.07 -13.06
N GLU A 202 33.37 22.45 -12.03
CA GLU A 202 32.92 22.47 -10.64
C GLU A 202 31.67 23.34 -10.42
N SER A 203 31.50 24.42 -11.19
CA SER A 203 30.38 25.34 -11.04
C SER A 203 29.05 24.75 -11.53
N SER A 204 29.09 23.73 -12.36
CA SER A 204 27.92 23.01 -12.88
C SER A 204 27.45 21.91 -11.94
N LYS A 205 28.29 21.49 -10.96
CA LYS A 205 28.00 20.36 -10.08
C LYS A 205 26.97 20.73 -9.02
N THR A 206 25.95 19.87 -8.84
CA THR A 206 24.88 20.06 -7.86
C THR A 206 24.29 18.72 -7.43
N LEU A 207 23.60 18.71 -6.29
CA LEU A 207 22.84 17.55 -5.85
C LEU A 207 21.40 17.60 -6.38
N CYS A 208 20.88 16.45 -6.79
CA CYS A 208 19.57 16.30 -7.40
C CYS A 208 18.94 14.95 -7.00
N ALA A 209 17.69 14.96 -6.56
CA ALA A 209 16.94 13.74 -6.30
C ALA A 209 16.44 13.14 -7.62
N LEU A 210 17.03 12.02 -8.03
CA LEU A 210 16.67 11.38 -9.31
C LEU A 210 15.52 10.41 -9.17
N ASP A 211 15.31 9.84 -7.99
CA ASP A 211 14.17 9.00 -7.65
C ASP A 211 13.70 9.31 -6.24
N ALA A 212 12.43 9.08 -5.96
CA ALA A 212 11.80 9.37 -4.69
C ALA A 212 10.78 8.29 -4.32
N LYS A 213 10.76 7.93 -3.04
CA LYS A 213 9.73 7.08 -2.44
C LYS A 213 9.23 7.71 -1.15
N ILE A 214 7.94 7.93 -1.07
CA ILE A 214 7.28 8.47 0.12
C ILE A 214 6.11 7.57 0.50
N SER A 215 6.04 7.23 1.78
CA SER A 215 4.88 6.57 2.39
C SER A 215 4.28 7.50 3.43
N LEU A 216 2.99 7.76 3.31
CA LEU A 216 2.22 8.61 4.22
C LEU A 216 1.45 7.77 5.24
N ASP A 217 1.21 8.29 6.42
CA ASP A 217 0.35 7.64 7.42
C ASP A 217 -1.13 7.85 7.09
N ASP A 218 -1.80 6.81 6.62
CA ASP A 218 -3.23 6.86 6.30
C ASP A 218 -4.11 7.32 7.48
N ASN A 219 -3.67 7.10 8.72
CA ASN A 219 -4.40 7.56 9.90
C ASN A 219 -4.40 9.09 10.04
N ALA A 220 -3.49 9.78 9.40
CA ALA A 220 -3.42 11.24 9.37
C ALA A 220 -4.25 11.88 8.24
N ALA A 221 -4.84 11.09 7.35
CA ALA A 221 -5.56 11.58 6.16
C ALA A 221 -6.68 12.59 6.49
N PHE A 222 -7.27 12.51 7.68
CA PHE A 222 -8.33 13.43 8.13
C PHE A 222 -7.88 14.89 8.24
N ARG A 223 -6.58 15.15 8.34
CA ARG A 223 -5.99 16.49 8.43
C ARG A 223 -5.26 16.95 7.16
N HIS A 224 -5.28 16.11 6.10
CA HIS A 224 -4.60 16.35 4.83
C HIS A 224 -5.55 16.29 3.64
N ASP A 225 -6.43 17.29 3.48
CA ASP A 225 -7.36 17.34 2.35
C ASP A 225 -6.67 17.29 0.98
N GLY A 226 -5.44 17.77 0.89
CA GLY A 226 -4.62 17.74 -0.33
C GLY A 226 -4.25 16.33 -0.80
N TRP A 227 -4.29 15.32 0.07
CA TRP A 227 -3.95 13.94 -0.31
C TRP A 227 -4.96 13.27 -1.24
N LYS A 228 -6.15 13.85 -1.39
CA LYS A 228 -7.15 13.39 -2.38
C LYS A 228 -6.59 13.36 -3.81
N ARG A 229 -5.59 14.22 -4.11
CA ARG A 229 -4.87 14.24 -5.41
C ARG A 229 -4.01 12.98 -5.63
N PHE A 230 -3.61 12.29 -4.58
CA PHE A 230 -2.81 11.06 -4.62
C PHE A 230 -3.66 9.78 -4.67
N ALA A 231 -4.99 9.92 -4.65
CA ALA A 231 -5.89 8.78 -4.81
C ALA A 231 -5.61 8.10 -6.15
N ASP A 232 -5.47 6.77 -6.11
CA ASP A 232 -5.18 5.95 -7.27
C ASP A 232 -6.48 5.33 -7.81
N PRO A 233 -7.07 5.90 -8.87
CA PRO A 233 -8.31 5.35 -9.43
C PRO A 233 -8.08 4.04 -10.21
N VAL A 234 -6.83 3.73 -10.56
CA VAL A 234 -6.50 2.62 -11.47
C VAL A 234 -6.28 1.29 -10.73
N HIS A 235 -5.89 1.34 -9.46
CA HIS A 235 -5.51 0.17 -8.68
C HIS A 235 -6.30 0.00 -7.38
N VAL A 236 -7.49 0.56 -7.30
CA VAL A 236 -8.39 0.27 -6.19
C VAL A 236 -9.11 -1.04 -6.49
N ASP A 237 -8.96 -2.02 -5.60
CA ASP A 237 -9.78 -3.23 -5.65
C ASP A 237 -11.27 -2.82 -5.58
N PRO A 238 -12.12 -3.30 -6.51
CA PRO A 238 -13.52 -2.86 -6.60
C PRO A 238 -14.34 -3.21 -5.35
N PHE A 239 -13.95 -4.27 -4.62
CA PHE A 239 -14.61 -4.65 -3.36
C PHE A 239 -14.16 -3.73 -2.22
N GLU A 240 -12.86 -3.40 -2.16
CA GLU A 240 -12.34 -2.44 -1.18
C GLU A 240 -12.90 -1.03 -1.41
N GLN A 241 -13.09 -0.62 -2.68
CA GLN A 241 -13.72 0.64 -2.99
C GLN A 241 -15.18 0.69 -2.50
N LYS A 242 -15.97 -0.32 -2.82
CA LYS A 242 -17.36 -0.43 -2.33
C LYS A 242 -17.42 -0.40 -0.80
N ALA A 243 -16.51 -1.11 -0.15
CA ALA A 243 -16.45 -1.13 1.31
C ALA A 243 -16.17 0.25 1.90
N ARG A 244 -15.23 1.00 1.33
CA ARG A 244 -14.95 2.40 1.74
C ARG A 244 -16.16 3.31 1.58
N GLU A 245 -16.93 3.17 0.50
CA GLU A 245 -18.17 3.94 0.28
C GLU A 245 -19.21 3.69 1.38
N HIS A 246 -19.18 2.50 1.99
CA HIS A 246 -20.01 2.11 3.13
C HIS A 246 -19.35 2.33 4.51
N GLY A 247 -18.15 2.94 4.56
CA GLY A 247 -17.41 3.18 5.80
C GLY A 247 -16.88 1.89 6.46
N LEU A 248 -16.65 0.83 5.69
CA LEU A 248 -16.22 -0.47 6.16
C LEU A 248 -14.70 -0.66 5.98
N HIS A 249 -14.09 -1.40 6.91
CA HIS A 249 -12.71 -1.85 6.81
C HIS A 249 -12.65 -3.22 6.11
N TYR A 250 -12.29 -3.22 4.84
CA TYR A 250 -12.22 -4.42 4.00
C TYR A 250 -10.85 -4.55 3.36
N VAL A 251 -10.32 -5.78 3.33
CA VAL A 251 -9.13 -6.16 2.57
C VAL A 251 -9.46 -7.38 1.74
N HIS A 252 -9.24 -7.32 0.44
CA HIS A 252 -9.42 -8.44 -0.47
C HIS A 252 -8.26 -9.43 -0.35
N LEU A 253 -8.56 -10.72 -0.23
CA LEU A 253 -7.59 -11.82 -0.13
C LEU A 253 -7.85 -12.87 -1.21
N GLN A 254 -6.89 -13.77 -1.41
CA GLN A 254 -6.99 -14.86 -2.37
C GLN A 254 -7.51 -16.14 -1.70
N GLY A 255 -8.82 -16.32 -1.67
CA GLY A 255 -9.46 -17.44 -0.98
C GLY A 255 -10.87 -17.70 -1.46
N SER A 256 -11.59 -18.59 -0.77
CA SER A 256 -12.94 -19.01 -1.12
C SER A 256 -13.95 -18.94 0.03
N VAL A 257 -13.53 -18.56 1.24
CA VAL A 257 -14.42 -18.30 2.36
C VAL A 257 -14.47 -16.82 2.66
N GLY A 258 -15.61 -16.19 2.43
CA GLY A 258 -15.85 -14.83 2.89
C GLY A 258 -15.89 -14.77 4.42
N VAL A 259 -15.26 -13.78 5.04
CA VAL A 259 -15.23 -13.64 6.50
C VAL A 259 -15.75 -12.28 6.91
N ILE A 260 -16.73 -12.26 7.81
CA ILE A 260 -17.31 -11.07 8.41
C ILE A 260 -17.27 -11.21 9.93
N GLY A 261 -16.77 -10.21 10.63
CA GLY A 261 -16.78 -10.18 12.10
C GLY A 261 -16.82 -8.75 12.63
N ASN A 262 -16.99 -8.61 13.92
CA ASN A 262 -16.99 -7.33 14.62
C ASN A 262 -15.79 -7.18 15.54
N GLY A 263 -14.90 -6.30 15.15
CA GLY A 263 -13.60 -6.05 15.79
C GLY A 263 -12.45 -6.79 15.12
N ALA A 264 -11.41 -6.06 14.78
CA ALA A 264 -10.28 -6.52 13.99
C ALA A 264 -9.61 -7.79 14.55
N GLY A 265 -9.47 -7.92 15.88
CA GLY A 265 -8.89 -9.09 16.52
C GLY A 265 -9.70 -10.36 16.30
N LEU A 266 -11.05 -10.27 16.40
CA LEU A 266 -11.94 -11.40 16.14
C LEU A 266 -11.91 -11.81 14.67
N VAL A 267 -11.87 -10.83 13.75
CA VAL A 267 -11.75 -11.11 12.32
C VAL A 267 -10.44 -11.81 12.02
N MET A 268 -9.30 -11.32 12.52
CA MET A 268 -8.00 -11.96 12.34
C MET A 268 -8.00 -13.42 12.84
N SER A 269 -8.50 -13.65 14.06
CA SER A 269 -8.62 -15.02 14.60
C SER A 269 -9.53 -15.90 13.74
N SER A 270 -10.59 -15.34 13.15
CA SER A 270 -11.48 -16.07 12.25
C SER A 270 -10.80 -16.43 10.93
N LEU A 271 -9.95 -15.54 10.39
CA LEU A 271 -9.12 -15.84 9.21
C LEU A 271 -8.15 -17.00 9.48
N ASP A 272 -7.48 -16.97 10.63
CA ASP A 272 -6.56 -18.03 11.03
C ASP A 272 -7.28 -19.38 11.22
N ALA A 273 -8.45 -19.36 11.85
CA ALA A 273 -9.28 -20.54 12.03
C ALA A 273 -9.74 -21.15 10.68
N VAL A 274 -10.14 -20.31 9.71
CA VAL A 274 -10.51 -20.77 8.36
C VAL A 274 -9.31 -21.36 7.62
N SER A 275 -8.13 -20.73 7.72
CA SER A 275 -6.91 -21.24 7.10
C SER A 275 -6.51 -22.58 7.69
N GLY A 276 -6.49 -22.72 9.02
CA GLY A 276 -6.22 -23.98 9.71
C GLY A 276 -7.23 -25.08 9.37
N ALA A 277 -8.53 -24.73 9.31
CA ALA A 277 -9.57 -25.68 8.91
C ALA A 277 -9.39 -26.21 7.47
N GLY A 278 -8.93 -25.35 6.55
CA GLY A 278 -8.56 -25.76 5.18
C GLY A 278 -7.39 -26.74 5.16
N GLU A 279 -6.34 -26.46 5.93
CA GLU A 279 -5.17 -27.33 6.07
C GLU A 279 -5.54 -28.69 6.70
N ASP A 280 -6.31 -28.71 7.79
CA ASP A 280 -6.76 -29.92 8.48
C ASP A 280 -7.62 -30.83 7.59
N GLN A 281 -8.39 -30.23 6.69
CA GLN A 281 -9.22 -30.96 5.72
C GLN A 281 -8.46 -31.38 4.46
N GLY A 282 -7.17 -31.03 4.35
CA GLY A 282 -6.36 -31.30 3.17
C GLY A 282 -6.80 -30.58 1.91
N THR A 283 -7.48 -29.43 2.08
CA THR A 283 -7.98 -28.59 0.98
C THR A 283 -7.14 -27.31 0.83
N ASN A 284 -7.25 -26.64 -0.31
CA ASN A 284 -6.64 -25.32 -0.52
C ASN A 284 -7.64 -24.19 -0.25
N VAL A 285 -8.50 -24.37 0.77
CA VAL A 285 -9.47 -23.36 1.20
C VAL A 285 -8.77 -22.32 2.06
N LYS A 286 -8.97 -21.04 1.74
CA LYS A 286 -8.43 -19.89 2.44
C LYS A 286 -9.50 -18.81 2.58
N PRO A 287 -9.36 -17.85 3.51
CA PRO A 287 -10.23 -16.69 3.57
C PRO A 287 -10.09 -15.82 2.32
N ALA A 288 -11.22 -15.32 1.83
CA ALA A 288 -11.33 -14.47 0.65
C ALA A 288 -11.17 -12.97 0.96
N ASN A 289 -11.39 -12.59 2.19
CA ASN A 289 -11.33 -11.20 2.64
C ASN A 289 -11.15 -11.10 4.16
N PHE A 290 -10.67 -9.93 4.58
CA PHE A 290 -10.85 -9.40 5.92
C PHE A 290 -12.02 -8.40 5.87
N LEU A 291 -13.00 -8.48 6.77
CA LEU A 291 -14.06 -7.48 6.90
C LEU A 291 -14.48 -7.31 8.36
N ASP A 292 -14.21 -6.14 8.91
CA ASP A 292 -14.63 -5.70 10.23
C ASP A 292 -15.80 -4.73 10.11
N ILE A 293 -16.97 -5.14 10.66
CA ILE A 293 -18.18 -4.30 10.67
C ILE A 293 -18.19 -3.30 11.85
N GLY A 294 -17.16 -3.32 12.70
CA GLY A 294 -17.02 -2.44 13.83
C GLY A 294 -17.95 -2.74 15.02
N GLY A 295 -17.81 -1.95 16.07
CA GLY A 295 -18.66 -2.00 17.25
C GLY A 295 -19.99 -1.27 17.02
N GLY A 296 -21.11 -1.93 17.38
CA GLY A 296 -22.45 -1.34 17.26
C GLY A 296 -23.02 -1.35 15.84
N ALA A 297 -22.58 -2.28 14.99
CA ALA A 297 -23.07 -2.41 13.61
C ALA A 297 -24.58 -2.54 13.54
N SER A 298 -25.20 -1.74 12.67
CA SER A 298 -26.63 -1.78 12.35
C SER A 298 -26.96 -2.90 11.36
N ALA A 299 -28.26 -3.17 11.18
CA ALA A 299 -28.73 -4.09 10.14
C ALA A 299 -28.28 -3.65 8.73
N GLU A 300 -28.30 -2.35 8.46
CA GLU A 300 -27.87 -1.78 7.19
C GLU A 300 -26.38 -2.02 6.90
N VAL A 301 -25.52 -1.83 7.92
CA VAL A 301 -24.08 -2.12 7.84
C VAL A 301 -23.85 -3.60 7.55
N MET A 302 -24.56 -4.50 8.23
CA MET A 302 -24.45 -5.95 7.99
C MET A 302 -24.95 -6.33 6.59
N CYS A 303 -26.05 -5.75 6.14
CA CYS A 303 -26.60 -5.97 4.80
C CYS A 303 -25.58 -5.57 3.72
N GLY A 304 -25.06 -4.34 3.78
CA GLY A 304 -24.04 -3.85 2.85
C GLY A 304 -22.75 -4.68 2.88
N SER A 305 -22.31 -5.11 4.06
CA SER A 305 -21.15 -5.98 4.21
C SER A 305 -21.33 -7.32 3.50
N LEU A 306 -22.50 -7.94 3.69
CA LEU A 306 -22.81 -9.22 3.06
C LEU A 306 -23.01 -9.09 1.55
N GLU A 307 -23.58 -7.98 1.07
CA GLU A 307 -23.67 -7.66 -0.37
C GLU A 307 -22.28 -7.62 -1.03
N ILE A 308 -21.31 -6.98 -0.39
CA ILE A 308 -19.93 -6.90 -0.90
C ILE A 308 -19.31 -8.28 -0.98
N VAL A 309 -19.34 -9.04 0.13
CA VAL A 309 -18.71 -10.37 0.19
C VAL A 309 -19.37 -11.37 -0.76
N LEU A 310 -20.69 -11.37 -0.86
CA LEU A 310 -21.41 -12.28 -1.77
C LEU A 310 -21.24 -11.91 -3.25
N SER A 311 -20.92 -10.65 -3.56
CA SER A 311 -20.67 -10.21 -4.95
C SER A 311 -19.30 -10.68 -5.48
N ASP A 312 -18.40 -11.13 -4.61
CA ASP A 312 -17.11 -11.68 -5.01
C ASP A 312 -17.31 -13.08 -5.62
N PRO A 313 -16.92 -13.30 -6.89
CA PRO A 313 -17.10 -14.58 -7.55
C PRO A 313 -16.23 -15.71 -6.99
N GLN A 314 -15.14 -15.40 -6.28
CA GLN A 314 -14.29 -16.42 -5.65
C GLN A 314 -14.86 -16.96 -4.34
N VAL A 315 -15.81 -16.24 -3.71
CA VAL A 315 -16.44 -16.65 -2.47
C VAL A 315 -17.43 -17.78 -2.75
N GLU A 316 -17.21 -18.93 -2.12
CA GLU A 316 -18.07 -20.12 -2.21
C GLU A 316 -18.91 -20.33 -0.93
N SER A 317 -18.43 -19.89 0.22
CA SER A 317 -19.14 -19.84 1.48
C SER A 317 -18.81 -18.61 2.29
N VAL A 318 -19.60 -18.25 3.29
CA VAL A 318 -19.34 -17.09 4.17
C VAL A 318 -19.38 -17.52 5.63
N LEU A 319 -18.34 -17.13 6.38
CA LEU A 319 -18.32 -17.20 7.85
C LEU A 319 -18.67 -15.83 8.43
N ILE A 320 -19.72 -15.80 9.25
CA ILE A 320 -20.13 -14.63 10.02
C ILE A 320 -19.89 -14.94 11.49
N ASN A 321 -18.86 -14.33 12.09
CA ASN A 321 -18.49 -14.54 13.48
C ASN A 321 -18.64 -13.24 14.27
N VAL A 322 -19.65 -13.15 15.13
CA VAL A 322 -19.97 -11.95 15.88
C VAL A 322 -19.97 -12.23 17.38
N TYR A 323 -19.21 -11.45 18.11
CA TYR A 323 -19.28 -11.35 19.55
C TYR A 323 -20.03 -10.08 19.96
N GLY A 324 -21.25 -10.25 20.45
CA GLY A 324 -22.11 -9.15 20.87
C GLY A 324 -21.63 -8.51 22.17
N GLY A 325 -20.86 -7.45 22.04
CA GLY A 325 -20.62 -6.50 23.13
C GLY A 325 -21.57 -5.32 22.98
N ILE A 326 -21.12 -4.28 22.28
CA ILE A 326 -21.96 -3.13 21.86
C ILE A 326 -22.87 -3.55 20.68
N THR A 327 -22.37 -4.40 19.78
CA THR A 327 -23.14 -4.93 18.63
C THR A 327 -24.25 -5.85 19.13
N SER A 328 -25.48 -5.67 18.64
CA SER A 328 -26.60 -6.59 18.90
C SER A 328 -26.65 -7.68 17.83
N CYS A 329 -26.58 -8.96 18.24
CA CYS A 329 -26.73 -10.08 17.32
C CYS A 329 -28.10 -10.10 16.63
N GLU A 330 -29.15 -9.59 17.27
CA GLU A 330 -30.48 -9.42 16.66
C GLU A 330 -30.43 -8.48 15.44
N GLN A 331 -29.72 -7.34 15.54
CA GLN A 331 -29.58 -6.40 14.42
C GLN A 331 -28.76 -7.00 13.29
N VAL A 332 -27.70 -7.74 13.62
CA VAL A 332 -26.89 -8.45 12.63
C VAL A 332 -27.74 -9.45 11.84
N VAL A 333 -28.57 -10.22 12.52
CA VAL A 333 -29.48 -11.19 11.86
C VAL A 333 -30.46 -10.50 10.92
N LYS A 334 -31.07 -9.38 11.33
CA LYS A 334 -31.96 -8.61 10.46
C LYS A 334 -31.23 -8.20 9.16
N GLY A 335 -30.02 -7.73 9.28
CA GLY A 335 -29.19 -7.38 8.11
C GLY A 335 -28.84 -8.57 7.22
N ILE A 336 -28.56 -9.75 7.82
CA ILE A 336 -28.32 -10.99 7.06
C ILE A 336 -29.55 -11.38 6.25
N LEU A 337 -30.73 -11.40 6.87
CA LEU A 337 -31.96 -11.78 6.21
C LEU A 337 -32.34 -10.81 5.10
N GLU A 338 -32.19 -9.50 5.34
CA GLU A 338 -32.43 -8.46 4.35
C GLU A 338 -31.51 -8.63 3.13
N ALA A 339 -30.20 -8.88 3.36
CA ALA A 339 -29.25 -9.13 2.26
C ALA A 339 -29.62 -10.37 1.46
N LEU A 340 -29.98 -11.47 2.11
CA LEU A 340 -30.39 -12.71 1.44
C LEU A 340 -31.66 -12.51 0.60
N ASP A 341 -32.64 -11.77 1.09
CA ASP A 341 -33.88 -11.46 0.37
C ASP A 341 -33.60 -10.58 -0.85
N LYS A 342 -32.71 -9.61 -0.70
CA LYS A 342 -32.33 -8.65 -1.76
C LYS A 342 -31.50 -9.32 -2.87
N LEU A 343 -30.55 -10.18 -2.49
CA LEU A 343 -29.60 -10.77 -3.43
C LEU A 343 -30.04 -12.10 -4.02
N GLY A 344 -30.96 -12.81 -3.36
CA GLY A 344 -31.36 -14.16 -3.76
C GLY A 344 -30.18 -15.17 -3.80
N SER A 345 -29.13 -14.93 -3.01
CA SER A 345 -27.94 -15.77 -3.01
C SER A 345 -28.19 -17.14 -2.40
N SER A 346 -27.69 -18.18 -3.06
CA SER A 346 -27.71 -19.56 -2.56
C SER A 346 -26.41 -20.00 -1.89
N LYS A 347 -25.39 -19.11 -1.85
CA LYS A 347 -24.11 -19.42 -1.20
C LYS A 347 -24.34 -19.74 0.28
N PRO A 348 -23.72 -20.80 0.83
CA PRO A 348 -23.91 -21.16 2.23
C PRO A 348 -23.26 -20.13 3.17
N LEU A 349 -24.01 -19.78 4.23
CA LEU A 349 -23.57 -18.91 5.30
C LEU A 349 -23.47 -19.71 6.60
N VAL A 350 -22.33 -19.62 7.28
CA VAL A 350 -22.13 -20.20 8.61
C VAL A 350 -22.06 -19.06 9.61
N VAL A 351 -22.93 -19.11 10.61
CA VAL A 351 -23.09 -18.04 11.60
C VAL A 351 -22.70 -18.53 12.97
N ARG A 352 -21.84 -17.80 13.65
CA ARG A 352 -21.55 -17.97 15.08
C ARG A 352 -21.81 -16.67 15.79
N PHE A 353 -22.70 -16.73 16.75
CA PHE A 353 -23.07 -15.63 17.64
C PHE A 353 -22.77 -15.95 19.08
N ASP A 354 -22.29 -14.95 19.82
CA ASP A 354 -22.11 -14.99 21.26
C ASP A 354 -22.33 -13.58 21.84
N GLY A 355 -22.66 -13.47 23.11
CA GLY A 355 -22.86 -12.21 23.83
C GLY A 355 -24.24 -11.58 23.64
N ASN A 356 -24.29 -10.25 23.47
CA ASN A 356 -25.52 -9.46 23.52
C ASN A 356 -26.54 -9.85 22.44
N ALA A 357 -27.76 -10.20 22.89
CA ALA A 357 -28.90 -10.63 22.05
C ALA A 357 -28.57 -11.83 21.13
N ALA A 358 -27.61 -12.71 21.52
CA ALA A 358 -27.27 -13.88 20.75
C ALA A 358 -28.42 -14.90 20.69
N ALA A 359 -29.11 -15.16 21.82
CA ALA A 359 -30.25 -16.08 21.88
C ALA A 359 -31.42 -15.60 20.99
N GLU A 360 -31.73 -14.31 21.04
CA GLU A 360 -32.76 -13.68 20.21
C GLU A 360 -32.37 -13.75 18.71
N GLY A 361 -31.10 -13.44 18.37
CA GLY A 361 -30.61 -13.57 17.01
C GLY A 361 -30.72 -14.98 16.46
N LEU A 362 -30.28 -15.98 17.22
CA LEU A 362 -30.40 -17.41 16.86
C LEU A 362 -31.85 -17.86 16.71
N HIS A 363 -32.75 -17.36 17.56
CA HIS A 363 -34.17 -17.64 17.43
C HIS A 363 -34.76 -17.10 16.11
N ILE A 364 -34.43 -15.89 15.73
CA ILE A 364 -34.86 -15.28 14.46
C ILE A 364 -34.31 -16.07 13.27
N LEU A 365 -33.01 -16.49 13.30
CA LEU A 365 -32.44 -17.34 12.26
C LEU A 365 -33.16 -18.66 12.10
N ALA A 366 -33.48 -19.32 13.23
CA ALA A 366 -34.21 -20.59 13.21
C ALA A 366 -35.63 -20.45 12.62
N GLN A 367 -36.32 -19.33 12.87
CA GLN A 367 -37.62 -19.03 12.29
C GLN A 367 -37.59 -18.74 10.79
N ALA A 368 -36.49 -18.22 10.29
CA ALA A 368 -36.31 -17.88 8.86
C ALA A 368 -36.23 -19.12 7.97
N ASP A 369 -35.93 -20.30 8.52
CA ASP A 369 -35.90 -21.63 7.88
C ASP A 369 -35.19 -21.61 6.49
N ARG A 370 -33.99 -21.03 6.44
CA ARG A 370 -33.19 -20.91 5.22
C ARG A 370 -32.21 -22.07 5.10
N VAL A 371 -32.31 -22.85 4.03
CA VAL A 371 -31.49 -24.06 3.78
C VAL A 371 -30.00 -23.75 3.72
N ASN A 372 -29.63 -22.56 3.26
CA ASN A 372 -28.24 -22.13 3.13
C ASN A 372 -27.67 -21.43 4.39
N LEU A 373 -28.43 -21.36 5.48
CA LEU A 373 -27.98 -20.81 6.76
C LEU A 373 -27.66 -21.95 7.74
N HIS A 374 -26.43 -21.91 8.27
CA HIS A 374 -25.91 -22.87 9.21
C HIS A 374 -25.50 -22.16 10.51
N VAL A 375 -25.77 -22.74 11.66
CA VAL A 375 -25.38 -22.19 12.96
C VAL A 375 -24.32 -23.08 13.59
N ALA A 376 -23.23 -22.49 14.08
CA ALA A 376 -22.18 -23.17 14.82
C ALA A 376 -22.07 -22.61 16.26
N GLN A 377 -21.58 -23.44 17.18
CA GLN A 377 -21.44 -23.07 18.58
C GLN A 377 -20.13 -22.40 18.89
N THR A 378 -19.03 -22.84 18.25
CA THR A 378 -17.67 -22.30 18.43
C THR A 378 -17.14 -21.72 17.15
N MET A 379 -16.09 -20.90 17.26
CA MET A 379 -15.41 -20.33 16.10
C MET A 379 -14.75 -21.42 15.25
N GLU A 380 -14.16 -22.42 15.89
CA GLU A 380 -13.49 -23.55 15.24
C GLU A 380 -14.50 -24.39 14.45
N GLU A 381 -15.65 -24.72 15.05
CA GLU A 381 -16.73 -25.43 14.37
C GLU A 381 -17.24 -24.65 13.17
N ALA A 382 -17.44 -23.32 13.33
CA ALA A 382 -17.88 -22.44 12.28
C ALA A 382 -16.88 -22.39 11.12
N ALA A 383 -15.59 -22.28 11.42
CA ALA A 383 -14.52 -22.27 10.42
C ALA A 383 -14.43 -23.60 9.67
N GLN A 384 -14.48 -24.73 10.38
CA GLN A 384 -14.45 -26.07 9.78
C GLN A 384 -15.67 -26.30 8.87
N GLN A 385 -16.84 -25.84 9.28
CA GLN A 385 -18.05 -25.98 8.47
C GLN A 385 -17.99 -25.08 7.24
N ALA A 386 -17.56 -23.81 7.36
CA ALA A 386 -17.40 -22.90 6.24
C ALA A 386 -16.38 -23.41 5.23
N ALA A 387 -15.23 -23.90 5.71
CA ALA A 387 -14.20 -24.47 4.83
C ALA A 387 -14.72 -25.68 4.05
N ARG A 388 -15.42 -26.60 4.70
CA ARG A 388 -16.02 -27.78 4.06
C ARG A 388 -17.06 -27.39 2.99
N LEU A 389 -17.92 -26.41 3.29
CA LEU A 389 -18.93 -25.94 2.35
C LEU A 389 -18.30 -25.23 1.14
N ALA A 390 -17.21 -24.49 1.34
CA ALA A 390 -16.47 -23.89 0.26
C ALA A 390 -15.75 -24.91 -0.64
N ALA A 391 -15.20 -25.98 -0.06
CA ALA A 391 -14.57 -27.07 -0.81
C ALA A 391 -15.59 -27.78 -1.72
N ASN A 392 -16.78 -28.10 -1.20
CA ASN A 392 -17.84 -28.75 -1.97
C ASN A 392 -18.40 -27.89 -3.10
N GLY A 393 -18.43 -26.56 -2.95
CA GLY A 393 -18.87 -25.63 -4.00
C GLY A 393 -17.94 -25.62 -5.23
N LYS A 394 -16.65 -25.94 -5.04
CA LYS A 394 -15.68 -26.05 -6.14
C LYS A 394 -15.78 -27.37 -6.94
N GLU A 395 -16.28 -28.43 -6.32
CA GLU A 395 -16.43 -29.75 -7.00
C GLU A 395 -17.66 -29.82 -7.91
N VAL A 396 -18.60 -28.89 -7.78
CA VAL A 396 -19.88 -28.87 -8.54
C VAL A 396 -19.79 -27.96 -9.78
N ARG A 397 -18.71 -27.22 -9.97
CA ARG A 397 -18.43 -26.38 -11.16
C ARG A 397 -17.37 -27.04 -12.04
#